data_36fff43b6e9e07e8efcdcf18e9bbd6b8
#
_entry.id   36fff43b6e9e07e8efcdcf18e9bbd6b8
#
_cell.length_a   1.000
_cell.length_b   1.000
_cell.length_c   1.000
_cell.angle_alpha   90.00
_cell.angle_beta   90.00
_cell.angle_gamma   90.00
#
_symmetry.space_group_name_H-M   'P 1'
#
loop_
_entity.id
_entity.type
_entity.pdbx_description
1 polymer ?
#
loop_
_entity_poly.entity_id
_entity_poly.type
_entity_poly.pdbx_seq_one_letter_code
_entity_poly.pdbx_strand_id
1 'polypeptide(L)' 'LLAGDESALPAIATALEALPPNAVGKAFIEVAGQQDEIPLTAPENVEVSWVYRGG' A
#
# COMPACT_ATOMS: atom_id res chain seq x y z
N LEU A 1 6.71 -8.23 -2.03
CA LEU A 1 6.74 -6.83 -2.47
C LEU A 1 5.51 -6.50 -3.29
N LEU A 2 4.79 -5.47 -2.91
CA LEU A 2 3.68 -4.92 -3.67
C LEU A 2 4.05 -3.51 -4.11
N ALA A 3 3.74 -3.17 -5.35
CA ALA A 3 4.00 -1.84 -5.86
C ALA A 3 2.93 -1.45 -6.87
N GLY A 4 2.55 -0.19 -6.87
CA GLY A 4 1.55 0.31 -7.80
C GLY A 4 1.27 1.79 -7.58
N ASP A 5 0.36 2.32 -8.38
CA ASP A 5 -0.10 3.70 -8.26
C ASP A 5 -1.53 3.74 -7.72
N GLU A 6 -2.13 4.92 -7.72
CA GLU A 6 -3.48 5.08 -7.18
C GLU A 6 -4.53 4.24 -7.90
N SER A 7 -4.31 3.87 -9.15
CA SER A 7 -5.26 3.02 -9.87
C SER A 7 -5.21 1.58 -9.37
N ALA A 8 -4.11 1.17 -8.75
CA ALA A 8 -3.94 -0.15 -8.18
C ALA A 8 -4.35 -0.23 -6.71
N LEU A 9 -4.71 0.88 -6.08
CA LEU A 9 -5.04 0.92 -4.66
C LEU A 9 -6.09 -0.10 -4.22
N PRO A 10 -7.20 -0.27 -4.92
CA PRO A 10 -8.18 -1.26 -4.50
C PRO A 10 -7.63 -2.68 -4.48
N ALA A 11 -6.80 -3.02 -5.48
CA ALA A 11 -6.19 -4.35 -5.54
C ALA A 11 -5.15 -4.54 -4.44
N ILE A 12 -4.35 -3.50 -4.18
CA ILE A 12 -3.35 -3.55 -3.12
C ILE A 12 -4.01 -3.67 -1.75
N ALA A 13 -5.07 -2.91 -1.51
CA ALA A 13 -5.80 -2.98 -0.25
C ALA A 13 -6.36 -4.37 -0.02
N THR A 14 -6.96 -4.98 -1.05
CA THR A 14 -7.48 -6.33 -0.97
C THR A 14 -6.38 -7.35 -0.69
N ALA A 15 -5.24 -7.18 -1.38
CA ALA A 15 -4.10 -8.09 -1.19
C ALA A 15 -3.54 -7.99 0.24
N LEU A 16 -3.43 -6.80 0.79
CA LEU A 16 -2.94 -6.60 2.15
C LEU A 16 -3.88 -7.22 3.18
N GLU A 17 -5.18 -7.07 2.99
CA GLU A 17 -6.18 -7.64 3.89
C GLU A 17 -6.17 -9.17 3.85
N ALA A 18 -5.78 -9.75 2.73
CA ALA A 18 -5.74 -11.20 2.56
C ALA A 18 -4.48 -11.84 3.15
N LEU A 19 -3.49 -11.06 3.52
CA LEU A 19 -2.26 -11.60 4.08
C LEU A 19 -2.47 -12.16 5.49
N PRO A 20 -1.76 -13.25 5.83
CA PRO A 20 -1.83 -13.77 7.20
C PRO A 20 -1.14 -12.81 8.18
N PRO A 21 -1.51 -12.87 9.48
CA PRO A 21 -0.96 -11.93 10.47
C PRO A 21 0.56 -11.97 10.62
N ASN A 22 1.18 -13.08 10.25
CA ASN A 22 2.63 -13.26 10.34
C ASN A 22 3.36 -12.95 9.04
N ALA A 23 2.66 -12.41 8.05
CA ALA A 23 3.30 -12.04 6.79
C ALA A 23 4.34 -10.96 7.00
N VAL A 24 5.42 -11.02 6.22
CA VAL A 24 6.50 -10.05 6.24
C VAL A 24 6.71 -9.54 4.82
N GLY A 25 6.84 -8.23 4.66
CA GLY A 25 7.09 -7.68 3.33
C GLY A 25 6.95 -6.18 3.30
N LYS A 26 6.93 -5.65 2.08
CA LYS A 26 6.82 -4.21 1.85
C LYS A 26 5.84 -3.92 0.74
N ALA A 27 5.14 -2.81 0.85
CA ALA A 27 4.27 -2.28 -0.18
C ALA A 27 4.66 -0.83 -0.46
N PHE A 28 4.82 -0.48 -1.73
CA PHE A 28 5.11 0.88 -2.16
C PHE A 28 3.97 1.36 -3.07
N ILE A 29 3.39 2.48 -2.73
CA ILE A 29 2.24 3.00 -3.47
C ILE A 29 2.54 4.42 -3.91
N GLU A 30 2.53 4.64 -5.21
CA GLU A 30 2.77 5.95 -5.79
C GLU A 30 1.45 6.70 -5.96
N VAL A 31 1.40 7.89 -5.43
CA VAL A 31 0.21 8.76 -5.52
C VAL A 31 0.63 10.17 -5.91
N ALA A 32 -0.31 10.93 -6.43
CA ALA A 32 -0.04 12.30 -6.84
C ALA A 32 0.20 13.21 -5.64
N GLY A 33 -0.49 12.98 -4.55
CA GLY A 33 -0.33 13.78 -3.35
C GLY A 33 -0.91 13.11 -2.13
N GLN A 34 -0.72 13.75 -0.99
CA GLN A 34 -1.13 13.21 0.30
C GLN A 34 -2.62 12.95 0.39
N GLN A 35 -3.42 13.74 -0.32
CA GLN A 35 -4.88 13.57 -0.32
C GLN A 35 -5.33 12.29 -0.99
N ASP A 36 -4.44 11.65 -1.75
CA ASP A 36 -4.76 10.39 -2.42
C ASP A 36 -4.47 9.16 -1.56
N GLU A 37 -3.89 9.36 -0.39
CA GLU A 37 -3.67 8.26 0.55
C GLU A 37 -4.98 7.83 1.17
N ILE A 38 -5.12 6.52 1.34
CA ILE A 38 -6.29 5.94 2.03
C ILE A 38 -5.80 5.07 3.18
N PRO A 39 -6.62 4.89 4.23
CA PRO A 39 -6.26 3.97 5.31
C PRO A 39 -6.15 2.54 4.77
N LEU A 40 -5.03 1.91 5.02
CA LEU A 40 -4.80 0.52 4.63
C LEU A 40 -4.57 -0.33 5.86
N THR A 41 -5.16 -1.54 5.85
CA THR A 41 -4.96 -2.51 6.90
C THR A 41 -3.92 -3.52 6.42
N ALA A 42 -2.81 -3.63 7.15
CA ALA A 42 -1.75 -4.55 6.81
C ALA A 42 -1.26 -5.26 8.06
N PRO A 43 -0.68 -6.47 7.93
CA PRO A 43 -0.06 -7.14 9.06
C PRO A 43 1.07 -6.31 9.67
N GLU A 44 1.35 -6.54 10.95
CA GLU A 44 2.31 -5.75 11.71
C GLU A 44 3.69 -5.69 11.07
N ASN A 45 4.11 -6.78 10.45
CA ASN A 45 5.45 -6.89 9.86
C ASN A 45 5.48 -6.55 8.37
N VAL A 46 4.40 -6.00 7.84
CA VAL A 46 4.34 -5.52 6.47
C VAL A 46 4.40 -3.99 6.50
N GLU A 47 5.43 -3.45 5.88
CA GLU A 47 5.64 -2.00 5.81
C GLU A 47 4.95 -1.44 4.58
N VAL A 48 4.16 -0.40 4.76
CA VAL A 48 3.50 0.31 3.65
C VAL A 48 4.14 1.69 3.53
N SER A 49 4.66 1.99 2.34
CA SER A 49 5.29 3.27 2.05
C SER A 49 4.55 3.99 0.94
N TRP A 50 4.26 5.25 1.16
CA TRP A 50 3.63 6.10 0.17
C TRP A 50 4.69 6.92 -0.54
N VAL A 51 4.64 6.92 -1.87
CA VAL A 51 5.59 7.66 -2.71
C VAL A 51 4.80 8.73 -3.48
N TYR A 52 5.26 9.95 -3.39
CA TYR A 52 4.58 11.07 -4.07
C TYR A 52 5.28 11.38 -5.36
N ARG A 53 4.51 11.48 -6.46
CA ARG A 53 5.07 11.74 -7.77
C ARG A 53 5.61 13.17 -7.91
N GLY A 54 5.16 14.06 -7.05
CA GLY A 54 5.70 15.42 -7.05
C GLY A 54 5.20 16.25 -8.20
N GLY A 55 4.17 16.87 -8.07
CA GLY A 55 3.74 17.79 -9.07
C GLY A 55 2.45 17.63 -9.59
#